data_e8ffede657240e0c97d330cf4f90b68a
#
_entry.id   e8ffede657240e0c97d330cf4f90b68a
#
_cell.length_a   1.000
_cell.length_b   1.000
_cell.length_c   1.000
_cell.angle_alpha   90.00
_cell.angle_beta   90.00
_cell.angle_gamma   90.00
#
_symmetry.space_group_name_H-M   'P 1'
#
loop_
_entity.id
_entity.type
_entity.pdbx_description
1 polymer ?
#
loop_
_entity_poly.entity_id
_entity_poly.type
_entity_poly.pdbx_seq_one_letter_code
_entity_poly.pdbx_strand_id
1 'polypeptide(L)'
;INPLLIKLSVPMMVSMLVQALYNVVDMLVVGKIVGKTGLAAISNASMLCFIINSLCIGLTMGGSVLVAQCKGANDQTGQRDTIGMLFFLSLVGSAVVTILGLAIYEALFQALNVPANAYQDACGYMKIICCGTVFVFGYNAVCSILKGLGDSQTPLFFVGVATVLNVVLDVLLVGPLSMGTAGAAWATITAQGVSFMGSLVYLRRYQPGFSLRKIEFHREKLLAILKVGLPTAIQMVVVNTAYLLVTGMLNQFGTPVAAASGVGLKINTFAGMHCWAIGQAITAMVGQCLGAGQIERARKVVRSGLLLNLSVTAAVAVVVQLLAEPLICMFDGTSPEVIRCGVQYLRTCCS
;
A
#
# COMPACT_ATOMS: atom_id res chain seq x y z
N ILE A 1 8.37 8.47 -24.80
CA ILE A 1 7.66 8.64 -23.51
C ILE A 1 7.00 7.32 -23.12
N ASN A 2 6.16 6.72 -24.01
CA ASN A 2 5.44 5.48 -23.69
C ASN A 2 6.33 4.29 -23.25
N PRO A 3 7.46 3.98 -23.93
CA PRO A 3 8.31 2.88 -23.46
C PRO A 3 8.87 3.11 -22.06
N LEU A 4 9.18 4.36 -21.71
CA LEU A 4 9.69 4.70 -20.38
C LEU A 4 8.60 4.61 -19.31
N LEU A 5 7.37 5.06 -19.62
CA LEU A 5 6.20 4.91 -18.76
C LEU A 5 5.93 3.43 -18.46
N ILE A 6 5.92 2.59 -19.49
CA ILE A 6 5.70 1.14 -19.34
C ILE A 6 6.83 0.53 -18.50
N LYS A 7 8.08 0.89 -18.79
CA LYS A 7 9.25 0.39 -18.03
C LYS A 7 9.18 0.73 -16.53
N LEU A 8 8.59 1.88 -16.17
CA LEU A 8 8.41 2.27 -14.78
C LEU A 8 7.14 1.68 -14.16
N SER A 9 6.02 1.68 -14.88
CA SER A 9 4.74 1.24 -14.33
C SER A 9 4.63 -0.27 -14.16
N VAL A 10 5.21 -1.08 -15.04
CA VAL A 10 5.11 -2.55 -14.96
C VAL A 10 5.74 -3.10 -13.67
N PRO A 11 6.98 -2.74 -13.26
CA PRO A 11 7.51 -3.21 -11.98
C PRO A 11 6.70 -2.71 -10.78
N MET A 12 6.15 -1.49 -10.84
CA MET A 12 5.27 -0.97 -9.78
C MET A 12 3.98 -1.77 -9.67
N MET A 13 3.37 -2.13 -10.79
CA MET A 13 2.18 -2.97 -10.83
C MET A 13 2.47 -4.37 -10.28
N VAL A 14 3.57 -4.99 -10.70
CA VAL A 14 3.98 -6.30 -10.19
C VAL A 14 4.25 -6.24 -8.69
N SER A 15 4.86 -5.15 -8.18
CA SER A 15 5.05 -4.96 -6.73
C SER A 15 3.72 -4.95 -5.97
N MET A 16 2.70 -4.28 -6.51
CA MET A 16 1.37 -4.24 -5.88
C MET A 16 0.68 -5.62 -5.93
N LEU A 17 0.82 -6.35 -7.04
CA LEU A 17 0.31 -7.72 -7.14
C LEU A 17 0.98 -8.66 -6.14
N VAL A 18 2.30 -8.59 -5.99
CA VAL A 18 3.06 -9.38 -5.02
C VAL A 18 2.61 -9.05 -3.59
N GLN A 19 2.40 -7.76 -3.26
CA GLN A 19 1.86 -7.35 -1.96
C GLN A 19 0.43 -7.86 -1.72
N ALA A 20 -0.43 -7.85 -2.74
CA ALA A 20 -1.78 -8.38 -2.61
C ALA A 20 -1.79 -9.90 -2.40
N LEU A 21 -0.94 -10.63 -3.13
CA LEU A 21 -0.77 -12.07 -2.95
C LEU A 21 -0.26 -12.41 -1.55
N TYR A 22 0.72 -11.67 -1.06
CA TYR A 22 1.23 -11.83 0.29
C TYR A 22 0.11 -11.69 1.34
N ASN A 23 -0.73 -10.65 1.27
CA ASN A 23 -1.84 -10.47 2.19
C ASN A 23 -2.85 -11.64 2.14
N VAL A 24 -3.09 -12.20 0.95
CA VAL A 24 -3.95 -13.38 0.80
C VAL A 24 -3.31 -14.61 1.45
N VAL A 25 -2.01 -14.82 1.26
CA VAL A 25 -1.29 -15.96 1.86
C VAL A 25 -1.28 -15.87 3.39
N ASP A 26 -1.00 -14.68 3.95
CA ASP A 26 -1.04 -14.42 5.40
C ASP A 26 -2.43 -14.78 5.98
N MET A 27 -3.51 -14.30 5.37
CA MET A 27 -4.87 -14.65 5.77
C MET A 27 -5.17 -16.15 5.65
N LEU A 28 -4.64 -16.83 4.62
CA LEU A 28 -4.81 -18.29 4.45
C LEU A 28 -4.05 -19.08 5.50
N VAL A 29 -2.82 -18.70 5.82
CA VAL A 29 -2.00 -19.37 6.84
C VAL A 29 -2.69 -19.25 8.20
N VAL A 30 -3.06 -18.03 8.60
CA VAL A 30 -3.75 -17.80 9.88
C VAL A 30 -5.12 -18.48 9.91
N GLY A 31 -5.89 -18.40 8.83
CA GLY A 31 -7.22 -19.02 8.74
C GLY A 31 -7.18 -20.55 8.85
N LYS A 32 -6.15 -21.21 8.31
CA LYS A 32 -5.99 -22.67 8.39
C LYS A 32 -5.43 -23.14 9.72
N ILE A 33 -4.50 -22.40 10.33
CA ILE A 33 -3.78 -22.86 11.52
C ILE A 33 -4.45 -22.35 12.80
N VAL A 34 -4.80 -21.07 12.87
CA VAL A 34 -5.44 -20.44 14.04
C VAL A 34 -6.97 -20.57 13.99
N GLY A 35 -7.52 -20.67 12.78
CA GLY A 35 -8.95 -20.84 12.56
C GLY A 35 -9.74 -19.53 12.51
N LYS A 36 -11.06 -19.63 12.69
CA LYS A 36 -12.00 -18.50 12.49
C LYS A 36 -11.76 -17.31 13.42
N THR A 37 -11.31 -17.57 14.65
CA THR A 37 -11.03 -16.53 15.66
C THR A 37 -9.82 -15.67 15.24
N GLY A 38 -8.73 -16.31 14.82
CA GLY A 38 -7.55 -15.62 14.32
C GLY A 38 -7.85 -14.80 13.08
N LEU A 39 -8.64 -15.35 12.14
CA LEU A 39 -9.05 -14.62 10.95
C LEU A 39 -9.89 -13.40 11.28
N ALA A 40 -10.82 -13.51 12.23
CA ALA A 40 -11.61 -12.38 12.71
C ALA A 40 -10.74 -11.30 13.38
N ALA A 41 -9.75 -11.71 14.18
CA ALA A 41 -8.81 -10.81 14.84
C ALA A 41 -8.01 -9.98 13.82
N ILE A 42 -7.40 -10.64 12.82
CA ILE A 42 -6.61 -9.95 11.78
C ILE A 42 -7.51 -9.08 10.90
N SER A 43 -8.70 -9.52 10.55
CA SER A 43 -9.64 -8.73 9.74
C SER A 43 -10.00 -7.41 10.42
N ASN A 44 -10.28 -7.42 11.72
CA ASN A 44 -10.56 -6.20 12.47
C ASN A 44 -9.32 -5.31 12.63
N ALA A 45 -8.16 -5.89 12.91
CA ALA A 45 -6.90 -5.15 13.01
C ALA A 45 -6.51 -4.52 11.66
N SER A 46 -6.81 -5.17 10.55
CA SER A 46 -6.52 -4.67 9.20
C SER A 46 -7.14 -3.30 8.91
N MET A 47 -8.29 -2.97 9.50
CA MET A 47 -8.91 -1.64 9.35
C MET A 47 -7.99 -0.53 9.87
N LEU A 48 -7.38 -0.72 11.05
CA LEU A 48 -6.41 0.24 11.58
C LEU A 48 -5.12 0.25 10.76
N CYS A 49 -4.66 -0.91 10.32
CA CYS A 49 -3.49 -1.02 9.47
C CYS A 49 -3.67 -0.26 8.14
N PHE A 50 -4.86 -0.24 7.56
CA PHE A 50 -5.17 0.56 6.36
C PHE A 50 -5.01 2.05 6.61
N ILE A 51 -5.45 2.57 7.75
CA ILE A 51 -5.29 3.98 8.12
C ILE A 51 -3.80 4.31 8.26
N ILE A 52 -3.06 3.48 8.99
CA ILE A 52 -1.62 3.63 9.19
C ILE A 52 -0.88 3.65 7.85
N ASN A 53 -1.18 2.70 6.98
CA ASN A 53 -0.57 2.61 5.64
C ASN A 53 -0.94 3.81 4.76
N SER A 54 -2.19 4.29 4.82
CA SER A 54 -2.64 5.46 4.06
C SER A 54 -1.85 6.72 4.44
N LEU A 55 -1.65 6.94 5.74
CA LEU A 55 -0.82 8.03 6.25
C LEU A 55 0.64 7.89 5.80
N CYS A 56 1.20 6.68 5.91
CA CYS A 56 2.56 6.39 5.50
C CYS A 56 2.77 6.65 4.01
N ILE A 57 1.92 6.09 3.15
CA ILE A 57 2.03 6.22 1.69
C ILE A 57 1.83 7.69 1.27
N GLY A 58 0.85 8.38 1.86
CA GLY A 58 0.61 9.79 1.57
C GLY A 58 1.81 10.67 1.88
N LEU A 59 2.36 10.55 3.09
CA LEU A 59 3.54 11.34 3.50
C LEU A 59 4.77 11.03 2.64
N THR A 60 5.04 9.75 2.39
CA THR A 60 6.20 9.35 1.59
C THR A 60 6.07 9.71 0.12
N MET A 61 4.84 9.80 -0.42
CA MET A 61 4.60 10.27 -1.78
C MET A 61 5.01 11.73 -1.98
N GLY A 62 4.79 12.60 -0.98
CA GLY A 62 5.30 13.98 -0.99
C GLY A 62 6.81 14.04 -1.16
N GLY A 63 7.54 13.17 -0.44
CA GLY A 63 9.00 13.03 -0.58
C GLY A 63 9.42 12.54 -1.96
N SER A 64 8.71 11.56 -2.53
CA SER A 64 8.97 11.05 -3.88
C SER A 64 8.90 12.14 -4.95
N VAL A 65 7.89 13.02 -4.87
CA VAL A 65 7.72 14.14 -5.81
C VAL A 65 8.89 15.12 -5.72
N LEU A 66 9.30 15.52 -4.51
CA LEU A 66 10.42 16.44 -4.35
C LEU A 66 11.75 15.82 -4.79
N VAL A 67 11.99 14.56 -4.45
CA VAL A 67 13.20 13.83 -4.92
C VAL A 67 13.24 13.79 -6.45
N ALA A 68 12.08 13.53 -7.10
CA ALA A 68 11.99 13.54 -8.56
C ALA A 68 12.32 14.93 -9.14
N GLN A 69 11.82 16.01 -8.53
CA GLN A 69 12.13 17.39 -8.96
C GLN A 69 13.62 17.70 -8.79
N CYS A 70 14.23 17.40 -7.63
CA CYS A 70 15.65 17.62 -7.42
C CYS A 70 16.50 16.80 -8.40
N LYS A 71 16.10 15.57 -8.71
CA LYS A 71 16.76 14.72 -9.71
C LYS A 71 16.70 15.35 -11.10
N GLY A 72 15.54 15.87 -11.49
CA GLY A 72 15.35 16.55 -12.77
C GLY A 72 16.18 17.83 -12.89
N ALA A 73 16.30 18.59 -11.79
CA ALA A 73 17.12 19.81 -11.71
C ALA A 73 18.63 19.54 -11.62
N ASN A 74 19.09 18.28 -11.51
CA ASN A 74 20.46 17.89 -11.16
C ASN A 74 20.97 18.52 -9.85
N ASP A 75 20.05 18.86 -8.94
CA ASP A 75 20.33 19.42 -7.61
C ASP A 75 20.63 18.28 -6.62
N GLN A 76 21.89 17.87 -6.56
CA GLN A 76 22.33 16.80 -5.65
C GLN A 76 22.21 17.19 -4.17
N THR A 77 22.44 18.46 -3.85
CA THR A 77 22.30 18.97 -2.47
C THR A 77 20.85 18.95 -2.03
N GLY A 78 19.96 19.56 -2.81
CA GLY A 78 18.54 19.55 -2.52
C GLY A 78 17.92 18.15 -2.51
N GLN A 79 18.43 17.22 -3.33
CA GLN A 79 18.03 15.82 -3.31
C GLN A 79 18.41 15.15 -1.99
N ARG A 80 19.66 15.34 -1.53
CA ARG A 80 20.16 14.80 -0.24
C ARG A 80 19.36 15.34 0.93
N ASP A 81 19.11 16.66 0.96
CA ASP A 81 18.34 17.32 2.02
C ASP A 81 16.88 16.83 2.05
N THR A 82 16.27 16.66 0.87
CA THR A 82 14.92 16.10 0.74
C THR A 82 14.85 14.66 1.26
N ILE A 83 15.82 13.82 0.94
CA ILE A 83 15.93 12.45 1.42
C ILE A 83 16.07 12.45 2.96
N GLY A 84 16.93 13.31 3.50
CA GLY A 84 17.11 13.48 4.95
C GLY A 84 15.81 13.88 5.65
N MET A 85 15.10 14.88 5.11
CA MET A 85 13.81 15.34 5.66
C MET A 85 12.71 14.28 5.55
N LEU A 86 12.71 13.45 4.49
CA LEU A 86 11.76 12.36 4.36
C LEU A 86 11.99 11.27 5.42
N PHE A 87 13.25 10.91 5.71
CA PHE A 87 13.57 9.99 6.80
C PHE A 87 13.21 10.56 8.16
N PHE A 88 13.49 11.85 8.41
CA PHE A 88 13.09 12.54 9.63
C PHE A 88 11.56 12.50 9.79
N LEU A 89 10.81 12.87 8.75
CA LEU A 89 9.35 12.86 8.76
C LEU A 89 8.80 11.44 8.96
N SER A 90 9.42 10.43 8.35
CA SER A 90 9.04 9.03 8.52
C SER A 90 9.27 8.53 9.95
N LEU A 91 10.38 8.95 10.58
CA LEU A 91 10.66 8.62 11.97
C LEU A 91 9.67 9.28 12.92
N VAL A 92 9.44 10.59 12.76
CA VAL A 92 8.46 11.33 13.58
C VAL A 92 7.05 10.80 13.33
N GLY A 93 6.66 10.60 12.07
CA GLY A 93 5.37 10.05 11.69
C GLY A 93 5.13 8.66 12.26
N SER A 94 6.13 7.77 12.21
CA SER A 94 6.02 6.44 12.81
C SER A 94 5.88 6.51 14.34
N ALA A 95 6.63 7.40 15.01
CA ALA A 95 6.52 7.59 16.46
C ALA A 95 5.13 8.10 16.86
N VAL A 96 4.60 9.10 16.15
CA VAL A 96 3.24 9.63 16.38
C VAL A 96 2.19 8.53 16.16
N VAL A 97 2.29 7.78 15.05
CA VAL A 97 1.35 6.70 14.73
C VAL A 97 1.45 5.57 15.76
N THR A 98 2.66 5.23 16.23
CA THR A 98 2.85 4.24 17.30
C THR A 98 2.15 4.68 18.59
N ILE A 99 2.41 5.92 19.05
CA ILE A 99 1.84 6.44 20.30
C ILE A 99 0.31 6.51 20.19
N LEU A 100 -0.22 7.10 19.12
CA LEU A 100 -1.66 7.19 18.90
C LEU A 100 -2.30 5.82 18.70
N GLY A 101 -1.66 4.94 17.94
CA GLY A 101 -2.13 3.59 17.72
C GLY A 101 -2.25 2.82 19.02
N LEU A 102 -1.20 2.84 19.86
CA LEU A 102 -1.19 2.18 21.17
C LEU A 102 -2.16 2.81 22.18
N ALA A 103 -2.49 4.11 22.05
CA ALA A 103 -3.45 4.77 22.91
C ALA A 103 -4.91 4.49 22.53
N ILE A 104 -5.19 4.25 21.25
CA ILE A 104 -6.57 4.28 20.72
C ILE A 104 -7.09 2.89 20.32
N TYR A 105 -6.21 1.89 20.01
CA TYR A 105 -6.63 0.61 19.43
C TYR A 105 -7.66 -0.14 20.29
N GLU A 106 -7.55 -0.10 21.64
CA GLU A 106 -8.50 -0.77 22.53
C GLU A 106 -9.88 -0.12 22.46
N ALA A 107 -9.94 1.20 22.52
CA ALA A 107 -11.19 1.95 22.40
C ALA A 107 -11.86 1.72 21.04
N LEU A 108 -11.07 1.66 19.96
CA LEU A 108 -11.58 1.37 18.62
C LEU A 108 -12.11 -0.05 18.50
N PHE A 109 -11.43 -1.06 19.06
CA PHE A 109 -11.91 -2.45 19.02
C PHE A 109 -13.18 -2.63 19.85
N GLN A 110 -13.32 -1.92 20.97
CA GLN A 110 -14.57 -1.88 21.73
C GLN A 110 -15.71 -1.21 20.93
N ALA A 111 -15.44 -0.08 20.29
CA ALA A 111 -16.41 0.61 19.45
C ALA A 111 -16.85 -0.21 18.22
N LEU A 112 -15.94 -1.01 17.66
CA LEU A 112 -16.21 -1.92 16.55
C LEU A 112 -16.92 -3.22 16.99
N ASN A 113 -17.16 -3.41 18.30
CA ASN A 113 -17.75 -4.62 18.87
C ASN A 113 -17.03 -5.90 18.42
N VAL A 114 -15.70 -5.87 18.48
CA VAL A 114 -14.88 -7.06 18.16
C VAL A 114 -15.28 -8.22 19.07
N PRO A 115 -15.56 -9.42 18.53
CA PRO A 115 -15.99 -10.57 19.34
C PRO A 115 -15.00 -10.87 20.47
N ALA A 116 -15.52 -11.17 21.68
CA ALA A 116 -14.71 -11.36 22.88
C ALA A 116 -13.62 -12.46 22.72
N ASN A 117 -13.92 -13.49 21.93
CA ASN A 117 -12.98 -14.59 21.62
C ASN A 117 -11.83 -14.17 20.69
N ALA A 118 -12.01 -13.12 19.88
CA ALA A 118 -10.99 -12.59 18.96
C ALA A 118 -10.32 -11.31 19.49
N TYR A 119 -10.86 -10.69 20.54
CA TYR A 119 -10.42 -9.39 21.05
C TYR A 119 -8.95 -9.42 21.53
N GLN A 120 -8.59 -10.43 22.31
CA GLN A 120 -7.25 -10.55 22.86
C GLN A 120 -6.19 -10.76 21.77
N ASP A 121 -6.51 -11.56 20.78
CA ASP A 121 -5.67 -11.83 19.61
C ASP A 121 -5.52 -10.58 18.74
N ALA A 122 -6.60 -9.84 18.51
CA ALA A 122 -6.57 -8.56 17.77
C ALA A 122 -5.70 -7.51 18.47
N CYS A 123 -5.83 -7.37 19.80
CA CYS A 123 -5.00 -6.49 20.61
C CYS A 123 -3.52 -6.87 20.57
N GLY A 124 -3.19 -8.16 20.70
CA GLY A 124 -1.83 -8.68 20.60
C GLY A 124 -1.20 -8.39 19.25
N TYR A 125 -1.93 -8.67 18.17
CA TYR A 125 -1.52 -8.36 16.80
C TYR A 125 -1.25 -6.87 16.62
N MET A 126 -2.19 -6.02 17.03
CA MET A 126 -2.09 -4.57 16.83
C MET A 126 -0.95 -3.93 17.60
N LYS A 127 -0.67 -4.37 18.85
CA LYS A 127 0.48 -3.94 19.64
C LYS A 127 1.80 -4.15 18.88
N ILE A 128 1.99 -5.35 18.32
CA ILE A 128 3.20 -5.70 17.59
C ILE A 128 3.32 -4.85 16.31
N ILE A 129 2.24 -4.71 15.55
CA ILE A 129 2.23 -3.88 14.34
C ILE A 129 2.55 -2.42 14.67
N CYS A 130 1.94 -1.84 15.72
CA CYS A 130 2.23 -0.47 16.14
C CYS A 130 3.70 -0.28 16.51
N CYS A 131 4.29 -1.20 17.26
CA CYS A 131 5.72 -1.13 17.60
C CYS A 131 6.63 -1.26 16.37
N GLY A 132 6.17 -1.94 15.31
CA GLY A 132 6.91 -2.14 14.08
C GLY A 132 6.69 -1.07 13.01
N THR A 133 5.84 -0.06 13.24
CA THR A 133 5.54 0.97 12.23
C THR A 133 6.77 1.71 11.73
N VAL A 134 7.82 1.82 12.53
CA VAL A 134 9.10 2.43 12.13
C VAL A 134 9.73 1.72 10.93
N PHE A 135 9.65 0.38 10.88
CA PHE A 135 10.15 -0.39 9.74
C PHE A 135 9.27 -0.21 8.50
N VAL A 136 7.95 -0.15 8.70
CA VAL A 136 6.98 0.10 7.62
C VAL A 136 7.21 1.48 7.01
N PHE A 137 7.31 2.52 7.82
CA PHE A 137 7.57 3.89 7.37
C PHE A 137 8.94 4.02 6.71
N GLY A 138 9.99 3.43 7.31
CA GLY A 138 11.34 3.44 6.78
C GLY A 138 11.43 2.76 5.41
N TYR A 139 10.83 1.58 5.26
CA TYR A 139 10.78 0.85 4.00
C TYR A 139 10.02 1.63 2.91
N ASN A 140 8.84 2.17 3.23
CA ASN A 140 8.08 2.98 2.29
C ASN A 140 8.81 4.27 1.89
N ALA A 141 9.55 4.90 2.82
CA ALA A 141 10.38 6.06 2.51
C ALA A 141 11.47 5.72 1.48
N VAL A 142 12.21 4.61 1.68
CA VAL A 142 13.22 4.17 0.70
C VAL A 142 12.60 3.85 -0.65
N CYS A 143 11.49 3.12 -0.67
CA CYS A 143 10.77 2.81 -1.92
C CYS A 143 10.31 4.08 -2.64
N SER A 144 9.81 5.08 -1.92
CA SER A 144 9.37 6.36 -2.47
C SER A 144 10.53 7.17 -3.04
N ILE A 145 11.70 7.17 -2.37
CA ILE A 145 12.92 7.79 -2.87
C ILE A 145 13.35 7.14 -4.19
N LEU A 146 13.45 5.82 -4.23
CA LEU A 146 13.86 5.08 -5.43
C LEU A 146 12.90 5.32 -6.60
N LYS A 147 11.59 5.31 -6.35
CA LYS A 147 10.57 5.66 -7.36
C LYS A 147 10.74 7.09 -7.88
N GLY A 148 10.98 8.06 -7.00
CA GLY A 148 11.26 9.45 -7.38
C GLY A 148 12.53 9.59 -8.23
N LEU A 149 13.54 8.77 -7.97
CA LEU A 149 14.76 8.66 -8.77
C LEU A 149 14.55 7.95 -10.12
N GLY A 150 13.39 7.36 -10.35
CA GLY A 150 13.05 6.61 -11.57
C GLY A 150 13.48 5.15 -11.53
N ASP A 151 13.81 4.62 -10.35
CA ASP A 151 14.08 3.20 -10.14
C ASP A 151 12.84 2.52 -9.55
N SER A 152 12.16 1.72 -10.36
CA SER A 152 11.01 0.92 -9.95
C SER A 152 11.34 -0.57 -9.79
N GLN A 153 12.51 -1.01 -10.28
CA GLN A 153 12.91 -2.42 -10.22
C GLN A 153 13.43 -2.80 -8.84
N THR A 154 14.22 -1.92 -8.22
CA THR A 154 14.77 -2.15 -6.89
C THR A 154 13.67 -2.26 -5.81
N PRO A 155 12.65 -1.39 -5.74
CA PRO A 155 11.50 -1.61 -4.87
C PRO A 155 10.80 -2.95 -5.10
N LEU A 156 10.62 -3.38 -6.36
CA LEU A 156 10.04 -4.69 -6.68
C LEU A 156 10.86 -5.84 -6.09
N PHE A 157 12.20 -5.78 -6.23
CA PHE A 157 13.08 -6.81 -5.67
C PHE A 157 12.90 -6.92 -4.14
N PHE A 158 12.91 -5.80 -3.42
CA PHE A 158 12.76 -5.81 -1.96
C PHE A 158 11.35 -6.19 -1.50
N VAL A 159 10.29 -5.86 -2.27
CA VAL A 159 8.95 -6.38 -2.03
C VAL A 159 8.93 -7.91 -2.16
N GLY A 160 9.57 -8.45 -3.20
CA GLY A 160 9.69 -9.89 -3.38
C GLY A 160 10.41 -10.58 -2.21
N VAL A 161 11.53 -10.02 -1.75
CA VAL A 161 12.26 -10.53 -0.58
C VAL A 161 11.39 -10.47 0.67
N ALA A 162 10.70 -9.34 0.92
CA ALA A 162 9.78 -9.20 2.05
C ALA A 162 8.68 -10.25 2.01
N THR A 163 8.07 -10.47 0.84
CA THR A 163 6.99 -11.43 0.66
C THR A 163 7.44 -12.86 0.94
N VAL A 164 8.55 -13.30 0.35
CA VAL A 164 9.09 -14.65 0.58
C VAL A 164 9.43 -14.86 2.05
N LEU A 165 10.12 -13.89 2.64
CA LEU A 165 10.51 -13.97 4.06
C LEU A 165 9.28 -13.98 4.98
N ASN A 166 8.28 -13.14 4.70
CA ASN A 166 7.04 -13.12 5.46
C ASN A 166 6.31 -14.47 5.40
N VAL A 167 6.09 -15.02 4.20
CA VAL A 167 5.42 -16.32 4.05
C VAL A 167 6.16 -17.44 4.79
N VAL A 168 7.49 -17.47 4.72
CA VAL A 168 8.30 -18.45 5.45
C VAL A 168 8.14 -18.27 6.96
N LEU A 169 8.22 -17.03 7.43
CA LEU A 169 8.05 -16.74 8.87
C LEU A 169 6.63 -16.99 9.36
N ASP A 170 5.60 -16.69 8.56
CA ASP A 170 4.21 -17.00 8.91
C ASP A 170 4.02 -18.50 9.13
N VAL A 171 4.49 -19.33 8.20
CA VAL A 171 4.42 -20.79 8.33
C VAL A 171 5.17 -21.28 9.57
N LEU A 172 6.34 -20.70 9.86
CA LEU A 172 7.16 -21.11 11.02
C LEU A 172 6.60 -20.61 12.35
N LEU A 173 6.23 -19.33 12.46
CA LEU A 173 5.81 -18.73 13.72
C LEU A 173 4.37 -19.10 14.09
N VAL A 174 3.47 -19.15 13.11
CA VAL A 174 2.07 -19.51 13.34
C VAL A 174 1.91 -21.03 13.47
N GLY A 175 2.65 -21.82 12.68
CA GLY A 175 2.58 -23.30 12.69
C GLY A 175 3.36 -23.92 13.86
N PRO A 176 4.62 -24.35 13.66
CA PRO A 176 5.38 -25.09 14.66
C PRO A 176 5.56 -24.36 16.00
N LEU A 177 5.73 -23.03 15.97
CA LEU A 177 5.91 -22.23 17.20
C LEU A 177 4.59 -21.83 17.86
N SER A 178 3.44 -22.12 17.22
CA SER A 178 2.09 -21.92 17.78
C SER A 178 1.85 -20.50 18.35
N MET A 179 2.48 -19.48 17.76
CA MET A 179 2.36 -18.09 18.24
C MET A 179 1.02 -17.42 17.83
N GLY A 180 0.15 -18.12 17.11
CA GLY A 180 -1.14 -17.61 16.69
C GLY A 180 -1.05 -16.33 15.83
N THR A 181 -1.96 -15.41 16.06
CA THR A 181 -2.01 -14.11 15.36
C THR A 181 -0.79 -13.24 15.66
N ALA A 182 -0.20 -13.33 16.85
CA ALA A 182 1.04 -12.63 17.19
C ALA A 182 2.21 -13.09 16.31
N GLY A 183 2.25 -14.37 15.93
CA GLY A 183 3.24 -14.92 15.00
C GLY A 183 3.17 -14.24 13.64
N ALA A 184 1.97 -14.06 13.08
CA ALA A 184 1.76 -13.33 11.81
C ALA A 184 2.20 -11.87 11.91
N ALA A 185 1.92 -11.18 13.02
CA ALA A 185 2.40 -9.83 13.24
C ALA A 185 3.93 -9.75 13.27
N TRP A 186 4.60 -10.65 13.98
CA TRP A 186 6.06 -10.72 14.01
C TRP A 186 6.67 -11.06 12.65
N ALA A 187 6.06 -11.97 11.89
CA ALA A 187 6.49 -12.29 10.54
C ALA A 187 6.48 -11.05 9.64
N THR A 188 5.36 -10.31 9.68
CA THR A 188 5.20 -9.07 8.91
C THR A 188 6.25 -8.03 9.27
N ILE A 189 6.42 -7.73 10.56
CA ILE A 189 7.37 -6.71 11.03
C ILE A 189 8.81 -7.10 10.74
N THR A 190 9.18 -8.37 10.94
CA THR A 190 10.52 -8.86 10.66
C THR A 190 10.83 -8.80 9.16
N ALA A 191 9.90 -9.23 8.31
CA ALA A 191 10.06 -9.15 6.85
C ALA A 191 10.22 -7.69 6.37
N GLN A 192 9.41 -6.78 6.89
CA GLN A 192 9.53 -5.34 6.61
C GLN A 192 10.87 -4.77 7.12
N GLY A 193 11.30 -5.16 8.32
CA GLY A 193 12.58 -4.73 8.91
C GLY A 193 13.78 -5.16 8.08
N VAL A 194 13.84 -6.42 7.67
CA VAL A 194 14.92 -6.95 6.82
C VAL A 194 14.93 -6.24 5.47
N SER A 195 13.76 -6.06 4.85
CA SER A 195 13.66 -5.35 3.57
C SER A 195 14.02 -3.86 3.69
N PHE A 196 13.65 -3.22 4.80
CA PHE A 196 14.08 -1.85 5.09
C PHE A 196 15.61 -1.76 5.21
N MET A 197 16.23 -2.62 5.99
CA MET A 197 17.69 -2.61 6.17
C MET A 197 18.43 -2.90 4.86
N GLY A 198 17.97 -3.88 4.09
CA GLY A 198 18.53 -4.19 2.78
C GLY A 198 18.39 -3.03 1.79
N SER A 199 17.22 -2.44 1.69
CA SER A 199 16.95 -1.30 0.82
C SER A 199 17.72 -0.03 1.23
N LEU A 200 17.93 0.17 2.53
CA LEU A 200 18.73 1.27 3.06
C LEU A 200 20.24 1.12 2.70
N VAL A 201 20.76 -0.11 2.80
CA VAL A 201 22.13 -0.41 2.35
C VAL A 201 22.28 -0.16 0.86
N TYR A 202 21.30 -0.58 0.06
CA TYR A 202 21.27 -0.30 -1.37
C TYR A 202 21.26 1.20 -1.65
N LEU A 203 20.38 1.96 -1.00
CA LEU A 203 20.28 3.41 -1.17
C LEU A 203 21.60 4.12 -0.84
N ARG A 204 22.29 3.70 0.23
CA ARG A 204 23.61 4.25 0.58
C ARG A 204 24.68 4.00 -0.49
N ARG A 205 24.63 2.86 -1.16
CA ARG A 205 25.58 2.54 -2.25
C ARG A 205 25.30 3.36 -3.51
N TYR A 206 24.01 3.58 -3.82
CA TYR A 206 23.58 4.30 -5.03
C TYR A 206 23.61 5.82 -4.90
N GLN A 207 23.56 6.34 -3.66
CA GLN A 207 23.64 7.76 -3.34
C GLN A 207 24.87 8.05 -2.47
N PRO A 208 26.09 8.07 -3.06
CA PRO A 208 27.32 8.36 -2.34
C PRO A 208 27.25 9.80 -1.79
N GLY A 209 27.38 9.92 -0.47
CA GLY A 209 27.21 11.18 0.27
C GLY A 209 25.95 11.29 1.09
N PHE A 210 24.96 10.40 0.90
CA PHE A 210 23.84 10.30 1.82
C PHE A 210 24.27 9.62 3.14
N SER A 211 24.10 10.31 4.25
CA SER A 211 24.37 9.79 5.60
C SER A 211 23.26 10.17 6.55
N LEU A 212 22.65 9.18 7.19
CA LEU A 212 21.66 9.40 8.25
C LEU A 212 22.20 10.15 9.47
N ARG A 213 23.54 10.16 9.64
CA ARG A 213 24.19 10.88 10.76
C ARG A 213 24.32 12.39 10.54
N LYS A 214 24.17 12.88 9.30
CA LYS A 214 24.29 14.31 8.92
C LYS A 214 22.99 14.82 8.31
N ILE A 215 21.87 14.55 8.97
CA ILE A 215 20.58 15.10 8.56
C ILE A 215 20.50 16.50 9.14
N GLU A 216 20.63 17.50 8.29
CA GLU A 216 20.37 18.89 8.64
C GLU A 216 18.87 19.15 8.51
N PHE A 217 18.31 19.89 9.47
CA PHE A 217 16.89 20.19 9.47
C PHE A 217 16.60 21.35 8.52
N HIS A 218 15.92 21.05 7.42
CA HIS A 218 15.50 22.03 6.40
C HIS A 218 13.99 22.22 6.44
N ARG A 219 13.51 23.25 7.14
CA ARG A 219 12.08 23.56 7.30
C ARG A 219 11.37 23.70 5.94
N GLU A 220 12.01 24.33 4.96
CA GLU A 220 11.43 24.54 3.63
C GLU A 220 11.16 23.21 2.92
N LYS A 221 12.11 22.27 2.96
CA LYS A 221 11.96 20.93 2.37
C LYS A 221 10.88 20.14 3.10
N LEU A 222 10.84 20.22 4.43
CA LEU A 222 9.80 19.57 5.23
C LEU A 222 8.41 20.08 4.86
N LEU A 223 8.22 21.41 4.80
CA LEU A 223 6.94 22.01 4.43
C LEU A 223 6.54 21.66 2.99
N ALA A 224 7.50 21.59 2.06
CA ALA A 224 7.24 21.17 0.69
C ALA A 224 6.79 19.71 0.60
N ILE A 225 7.41 18.79 1.37
CA ILE A 225 6.97 17.39 1.48
C ILE A 225 5.54 17.32 2.05
N LEU A 226 5.28 18.05 3.14
CA LEU A 226 3.96 18.05 3.79
C LEU A 226 2.87 18.66 2.90
N LYS A 227 3.19 19.70 2.12
CA LYS A 227 2.24 20.34 1.20
C LYS A 227 1.67 19.38 0.15
N VAL A 228 2.43 18.38 -0.25
CA VAL A 228 2.00 17.32 -1.18
C VAL A 228 1.53 16.09 -0.42
N GLY A 229 2.29 15.66 0.58
CA GLY A 229 2.07 14.41 1.30
C GLY A 229 0.82 14.42 2.18
N LEU A 230 0.56 15.51 2.91
CA LEU A 230 -0.57 15.57 3.83
C LEU A 230 -1.94 15.56 3.09
N PRO A 231 -2.18 16.35 2.04
CA PRO A 231 -3.40 16.22 1.26
C PRO A 231 -3.59 14.82 0.66
N THR A 232 -2.51 14.20 0.19
CA THR A 232 -2.56 12.83 -0.37
C THR A 232 -2.91 11.81 0.72
N ALA A 233 -2.34 11.94 1.91
CA ALA A 233 -2.68 11.08 3.05
C ALA A 233 -4.16 11.22 3.44
N ILE A 234 -4.66 12.45 3.56
CA ILE A 234 -6.07 12.73 3.86
C ILE A 234 -6.98 12.15 2.77
N GLN A 235 -6.63 12.36 1.49
CA GLN A 235 -7.38 11.79 0.37
C GLN A 235 -7.50 10.27 0.49
N MET A 236 -6.41 9.57 0.80
CA MET A 236 -6.43 8.10 0.96
C MET A 236 -7.30 7.66 2.13
N VAL A 237 -7.24 8.35 3.27
CA VAL A 237 -8.09 8.06 4.42
C VAL A 237 -9.56 8.27 4.07
N VAL A 238 -9.91 9.38 3.42
CA VAL A 238 -11.28 9.68 2.99
C VAL A 238 -11.82 8.62 2.03
N VAL A 239 -11.03 8.24 1.02
CA VAL A 239 -11.41 7.20 0.04
C VAL A 239 -11.65 5.86 0.74
N ASN A 240 -10.74 5.43 1.61
CA ASN A 240 -10.90 4.17 2.34
C ASN A 240 -12.12 4.20 3.27
N THR A 241 -12.36 5.33 3.95
CA THR A 241 -13.57 5.51 4.79
C THR A 241 -14.85 5.45 3.95
N ALA A 242 -14.84 6.06 2.77
CA ALA A 242 -15.99 5.98 1.85
C ALA A 242 -16.28 4.53 1.42
N TYR A 243 -15.26 3.74 1.11
CA TYR A 243 -15.43 2.31 0.82
C TYR A 243 -16.04 1.53 1.99
N LEU A 244 -15.59 1.81 3.22
CA LEU A 244 -16.16 1.18 4.42
C LEU A 244 -17.64 1.55 4.61
N LEU A 245 -18.01 2.82 4.41
CA LEU A 245 -19.42 3.26 4.51
C LEU A 245 -20.28 2.60 3.45
N VAL A 246 -19.84 2.55 2.19
CA VAL A 246 -20.57 1.87 1.11
C VAL A 246 -20.74 0.39 1.42
N THR A 247 -19.70 -0.28 1.90
CA THR A 247 -19.80 -1.69 2.31
C THR A 247 -20.80 -1.88 3.46
N GLY A 248 -20.80 -0.99 4.45
CA GLY A 248 -21.76 -1.00 5.55
C GLY A 248 -23.20 -0.83 5.07
N MET A 249 -23.43 0.06 4.08
CA MET A 249 -24.76 0.23 3.47
C MET A 249 -25.18 -1.02 2.69
N LEU A 250 -24.28 -1.63 1.92
CA LEU A 250 -24.58 -2.84 1.15
C LEU A 250 -24.91 -4.05 2.03
N ASN A 251 -24.29 -4.14 3.21
CA ASN A 251 -24.60 -5.21 4.18
C ASN A 251 -26.05 -5.19 4.69
N GLN A 252 -26.73 -4.05 4.62
CA GLN A 252 -28.15 -3.93 5.03
C GLN A 252 -29.12 -4.63 4.07
N PHE A 253 -28.68 -4.91 2.83
CA PHE A 253 -29.51 -5.58 1.81
C PHE A 253 -29.48 -7.11 1.90
N GLY A 254 -28.85 -7.66 2.93
CA GLY A 254 -28.83 -9.09 3.20
C GLY A 254 -27.53 -9.79 2.78
N THR A 255 -27.42 -11.06 3.21
CA THR A 255 -26.20 -11.86 3.06
C THR A 255 -25.75 -12.06 1.60
N PRO A 256 -26.63 -12.31 0.62
CA PRO A 256 -26.19 -12.48 -0.77
C PRO A 256 -25.56 -11.22 -1.37
N VAL A 257 -26.15 -10.04 -1.07
CA VAL A 257 -25.61 -8.75 -1.55
C VAL A 257 -24.29 -8.42 -0.86
N ALA A 258 -24.19 -8.65 0.45
CA ALA A 258 -22.97 -8.45 1.22
C ALA A 258 -21.82 -9.34 0.69
N ALA A 259 -22.08 -10.62 0.44
CA ALA A 259 -21.08 -11.54 -0.13
C ALA A 259 -20.66 -11.12 -1.54
N ALA A 260 -21.63 -10.83 -2.41
CA ALA A 260 -21.39 -10.38 -3.78
C ALA A 260 -20.58 -9.09 -3.85
N SER A 261 -20.92 -8.09 -2.99
CA SER A 261 -20.20 -6.81 -2.93
C SER A 261 -18.76 -6.99 -2.42
N GLY A 262 -18.54 -7.87 -1.45
CA GLY A 262 -17.21 -8.18 -0.94
C GLY A 262 -16.29 -8.80 -2.00
N VAL A 263 -16.80 -9.75 -2.78
CA VAL A 263 -16.08 -10.35 -3.92
C VAL A 263 -15.86 -9.30 -5.01
N GLY A 264 -16.90 -8.54 -5.37
CA GLY A 264 -16.82 -7.50 -6.40
C GLY A 264 -15.79 -6.41 -6.04
N LEU A 265 -15.72 -6.00 -4.77
CA LEU A 265 -14.73 -5.03 -4.30
C LEU A 265 -13.29 -5.56 -4.41
N LYS A 266 -13.05 -6.83 -4.12
CA LYS A 266 -11.72 -7.46 -4.32
C LYS A 266 -11.33 -7.47 -5.79
N ILE A 267 -12.24 -7.90 -6.68
CA ILE A 267 -12.00 -7.90 -8.13
C ILE A 267 -11.70 -6.48 -8.62
N ASN A 268 -12.49 -5.49 -8.18
CA ASN A 268 -12.27 -4.08 -8.54
C ASN A 268 -10.93 -3.54 -8.04
N THR A 269 -10.49 -3.94 -6.85
CA THR A 269 -9.17 -3.57 -6.31
C THR A 269 -8.05 -4.12 -7.18
N PHE A 270 -8.11 -5.38 -7.57
CA PHE A 270 -7.12 -5.98 -8.50
C PHE A 270 -7.17 -5.31 -9.88
N ALA A 271 -8.37 -5.09 -10.40
CA ALA A 271 -8.57 -4.40 -11.68
C ALA A 271 -8.03 -2.97 -11.67
N GLY A 272 -8.08 -2.26 -10.54
CA GLY A 272 -7.61 -0.88 -10.40
C GLY A 272 -6.10 -0.72 -10.15
N MET A 273 -5.34 -1.78 -9.89
CA MET A 273 -3.91 -1.68 -9.55
C MET A 273 -3.08 -1.02 -10.65
N HIS A 274 -3.42 -1.24 -11.91
CA HIS A 274 -2.73 -0.60 -13.03
C HIS A 274 -2.86 0.92 -13.02
N CYS A 275 -4.03 1.46 -12.61
CA CYS A 275 -4.24 2.91 -12.50
C CYS A 275 -3.28 3.54 -11.49
N TRP A 276 -3.10 2.91 -10.35
CA TRP A 276 -2.16 3.37 -9.31
C TRP A 276 -0.71 3.29 -9.80
N ALA A 277 -0.31 2.19 -10.44
CA ALA A 277 1.04 2.00 -10.94
C ALA A 277 1.40 3.02 -12.02
N ILE A 278 0.52 3.22 -13.01
CA ILE A 278 0.71 4.22 -14.07
C ILE A 278 0.71 5.63 -13.47
N GLY A 279 -0.19 5.93 -12.53
CA GLY A 279 -0.25 7.20 -11.82
C GLY A 279 1.05 7.54 -11.09
N GLN A 280 1.65 6.58 -10.37
CA GLN A 280 2.94 6.76 -9.72
C GLN A 280 4.07 6.99 -10.74
N ALA A 281 4.09 6.27 -11.86
CA ALA A 281 5.08 6.46 -12.93
C ALA A 281 4.95 7.85 -13.57
N ILE A 282 3.73 8.32 -13.85
CA ILE A 282 3.48 9.68 -14.34
C ILE A 282 4.00 10.71 -13.33
N THR A 283 3.69 10.55 -12.05
CA THR A 283 4.11 11.47 -10.99
C THR A 283 5.63 11.59 -10.92
N ALA A 284 6.36 10.48 -10.97
CA ALA A 284 7.82 10.49 -10.98
C ALA A 284 8.39 11.18 -12.22
N MET A 285 7.89 10.85 -13.41
CA MET A 285 8.36 11.45 -14.66
C MET A 285 8.03 12.94 -14.78
N VAL A 286 6.82 13.35 -14.38
CA VAL A 286 6.40 14.76 -14.36
C VAL A 286 7.25 15.55 -13.37
N GLY A 287 7.50 14.99 -12.17
CA GLY A 287 8.39 15.59 -11.17
C GLY A 287 9.77 15.87 -11.75
N GLN A 288 10.38 14.90 -12.42
CA GLN A 288 11.69 15.06 -13.06
C GLN A 288 11.65 16.09 -14.20
N CYS A 289 10.62 16.09 -15.04
CA CYS A 289 10.47 17.07 -16.12
C CYS A 289 10.32 18.50 -15.58
N LEU A 290 9.53 18.68 -14.52
CA LEU A 290 9.35 19.99 -13.88
C LEU A 290 10.65 20.49 -13.25
N GLY A 291 11.37 19.61 -12.55
CA GLY A 291 12.68 19.94 -12.01
C GLY A 291 13.70 20.36 -13.07
N ALA A 292 13.65 19.73 -14.24
CA ALA A 292 14.49 20.10 -15.40
C ALA A 292 14.00 21.34 -16.17
N GLY A 293 12.92 22.01 -15.75
CA GLY A 293 12.32 23.14 -16.46
C GLY A 293 11.63 22.76 -17.77
N GLN A 294 11.44 21.46 -18.06
CA GLN A 294 10.90 20.95 -19.32
C GLN A 294 9.36 20.83 -19.27
N ILE A 295 8.65 21.94 -19.17
CA ILE A 295 7.19 22.00 -19.02
C ILE A 295 6.46 21.29 -20.17
N GLU A 296 6.89 21.51 -21.42
CA GLU A 296 6.27 20.87 -22.59
C GLU A 296 6.43 19.33 -22.55
N ARG A 297 7.57 18.85 -22.07
CA ARG A 297 7.78 17.40 -21.88
C ARG A 297 6.89 16.85 -20.76
N ALA A 298 6.73 17.60 -19.67
CA ALA A 298 5.81 17.24 -18.60
C ALA A 298 4.36 17.11 -19.12
N ARG A 299 3.87 18.07 -19.91
CA ARG A 299 2.54 18.01 -20.55
C ARG A 299 2.38 16.79 -21.45
N LYS A 300 3.40 16.46 -22.25
CA LYS A 300 3.41 15.24 -23.09
C LYS A 300 3.36 13.98 -22.26
N VAL A 301 4.10 13.93 -21.14
CA VAL A 301 4.06 12.77 -20.21
C VAL A 301 2.66 12.59 -19.63
N VAL A 302 2.03 13.65 -19.15
CA VAL A 302 0.65 13.60 -18.62
C VAL A 302 -0.32 13.10 -19.69
N ARG A 303 -0.30 13.71 -20.88
CA ARG A 303 -1.20 13.32 -21.97
C ARG A 303 -1.01 11.85 -22.38
N SER A 304 0.23 11.43 -22.59
CA SER A 304 0.54 10.05 -22.97
C SER A 304 0.19 9.06 -21.87
N GLY A 305 0.44 9.44 -20.59
CA GLY A 305 0.12 8.63 -19.45
C GLY A 305 -1.39 8.47 -19.22
N LEU A 306 -2.16 9.55 -19.41
CA LEU A 306 -3.62 9.50 -19.35
C LEU A 306 -4.19 8.62 -20.46
N LEU A 307 -3.70 8.74 -21.69
CA LEU A 307 -4.14 7.91 -22.82
C LEU A 307 -3.80 6.42 -22.56
N LEU A 308 -2.59 6.15 -22.08
CA LEU A 308 -2.18 4.79 -21.74
C LEU A 308 -3.09 4.22 -20.64
N ASN A 309 -3.30 4.98 -19.56
CA ASN A 309 -4.13 4.56 -18.44
C ASN A 309 -5.57 4.29 -18.88
N LEU A 310 -6.16 5.20 -19.68
CA LEU A 310 -7.51 5.05 -20.20
C LEU A 310 -7.62 3.81 -21.11
N SER A 311 -6.63 3.57 -21.99
CA SER A 311 -6.61 2.40 -22.89
C SER A 311 -6.53 1.10 -22.10
N VAL A 312 -5.66 1.04 -21.08
CA VAL A 312 -5.53 -0.16 -20.22
C VAL A 312 -6.79 -0.36 -19.39
N THR A 313 -7.34 0.71 -18.82
CA THR A 313 -8.60 0.65 -18.06
C THR A 313 -9.75 0.15 -18.92
N ALA A 314 -9.90 0.66 -20.15
CA ALA A 314 -10.93 0.19 -21.07
C ALA A 314 -10.75 -1.30 -21.40
N ALA A 315 -9.52 -1.76 -21.66
CA ALA A 315 -9.24 -3.17 -21.90
C ALA A 315 -9.58 -4.04 -20.67
N VAL A 316 -9.18 -3.62 -19.47
CA VAL A 316 -9.49 -4.33 -18.23
C VAL A 316 -10.99 -4.34 -17.96
N ALA A 317 -11.69 -3.22 -18.18
CA ALA A 317 -13.14 -3.14 -18.01
C ALA A 317 -13.87 -4.13 -18.95
N VAL A 318 -13.46 -4.20 -20.23
CA VAL A 318 -14.01 -5.17 -21.19
C VAL A 318 -13.76 -6.60 -20.72
N VAL A 319 -12.55 -6.92 -20.27
CA VAL A 319 -12.20 -8.25 -19.76
C VAL A 319 -13.05 -8.61 -18.54
N VAL A 320 -13.16 -7.68 -17.55
CA VAL A 320 -13.96 -7.90 -16.35
C VAL A 320 -15.44 -8.07 -16.69
N GLN A 321 -15.99 -7.30 -17.65
CA GLN A 321 -17.39 -7.45 -18.09
C GLN A 321 -17.65 -8.79 -18.77
N LEU A 322 -16.73 -9.24 -19.66
CA LEU A 322 -16.85 -10.52 -20.36
C LEU A 322 -16.70 -11.71 -19.41
N LEU A 323 -15.80 -11.58 -18.43
CA LEU A 323 -15.49 -12.65 -17.48
C LEU A 323 -16.19 -12.44 -16.11
N ALA A 324 -17.19 -11.56 -16.00
CA ALA A 324 -17.84 -11.24 -14.73
C ALA A 324 -18.40 -12.49 -14.04
N GLU A 325 -19.10 -13.36 -14.78
CA GLU A 325 -19.67 -14.59 -14.23
C GLU A 325 -18.59 -15.60 -13.81
N PRO A 326 -17.60 -16.00 -14.65
CA PRO A 326 -16.49 -16.85 -14.21
C PRO A 326 -15.72 -16.30 -13.02
N LEU A 327 -15.47 -14.98 -12.98
CA LEU A 327 -14.75 -14.33 -11.87
C LEU A 327 -15.51 -14.44 -10.55
N ILE A 328 -16.82 -14.25 -10.53
CA ILE A 328 -17.63 -14.43 -9.32
C ILE A 328 -17.68 -15.90 -8.92
N CYS A 329 -17.88 -16.82 -9.88
CA CYS A 329 -17.94 -18.25 -9.64
C CYS A 329 -16.64 -18.83 -9.04
N MET A 330 -15.48 -18.22 -9.29
CA MET A 330 -14.22 -18.61 -8.64
C MET A 330 -14.23 -18.41 -7.13
N PHE A 331 -15.04 -17.47 -6.60
CA PHE A 331 -15.12 -17.17 -5.17
C PHE A 331 -16.33 -17.84 -4.49
N ASP A 332 -17.49 -17.83 -5.15
CA ASP A 332 -18.69 -18.52 -4.70
C ASP A 332 -19.49 -19.04 -5.90
N GLY A 333 -19.28 -20.31 -6.22
CA GLY A 333 -19.98 -21.01 -7.30
C GLY A 333 -21.27 -21.69 -6.87
N THR A 334 -21.66 -21.60 -5.59
CA THR A 334 -22.77 -22.40 -5.02
C THR A 334 -24.09 -21.66 -4.95
N SER A 335 -24.08 -20.33 -4.79
CA SER A 335 -25.29 -19.51 -4.58
C SER A 335 -25.67 -18.73 -5.84
N PRO A 336 -26.76 -19.09 -6.56
CA PRO A 336 -27.19 -18.38 -7.76
C PRO A 336 -27.49 -16.89 -7.52
N GLU A 337 -27.99 -16.54 -6.33
CA GLU A 337 -28.27 -15.15 -5.95
C GLU A 337 -27.00 -14.32 -5.82
N VAL A 338 -25.93 -14.89 -5.20
CA VAL A 338 -24.63 -14.22 -5.07
C VAL A 338 -24.00 -14.00 -6.43
N ILE A 339 -24.07 -14.98 -7.32
CA ILE A 339 -23.58 -14.87 -8.71
C ILE A 339 -24.32 -13.74 -9.43
N ARG A 340 -25.65 -13.72 -9.39
CA ARG A 340 -26.47 -12.69 -10.06
C ARG A 340 -26.14 -11.29 -9.53
N CYS A 341 -26.14 -11.10 -8.21
CA CYS A 341 -25.81 -9.81 -7.58
C CYS A 341 -24.38 -9.38 -7.88
N GLY A 342 -23.41 -10.30 -7.83
CA GLY A 342 -22.00 -10.04 -8.13
C GLY A 342 -21.74 -9.64 -9.58
N VAL A 343 -22.36 -10.32 -10.52
CA VAL A 343 -22.29 -9.97 -11.97
C VAL A 343 -22.91 -8.59 -12.21
N GLN A 344 -24.05 -8.30 -11.59
CA GLN A 344 -24.70 -6.99 -11.71
C GLN A 344 -23.81 -5.90 -11.11
N TYR A 345 -23.21 -6.13 -9.93
CA TYR A 345 -22.26 -5.22 -9.30
C TYR A 345 -21.07 -4.91 -10.22
N LEU A 346 -20.39 -5.95 -10.73
CA LEU A 346 -19.24 -5.77 -11.62
C LEU A 346 -19.60 -5.03 -12.91
N ARG A 347 -20.72 -5.37 -13.52
CA ARG A 347 -21.19 -4.69 -14.75
C ARG A 347 -21.50 -3.22 -14.51
N THR A 348 -22.09 -2.87 -13.36
CA THR A 348 -22.42 -1.48 -13.00
C THR A 348 -21.17 -0.69 -12.62
N CYS A 349 -20.21 -1.29 -11.89
CA CYS A 349 -18.98 -0.59 -11.47
C CYS A 349 -17.97 -0.42 -12.62
N CYS A 350 -18.03 -1.25 -13.67
CA CYS A 350 -17.09 -1.19 -14.80
C CYS A 350 -17.71 -0.53 -16.06
N SER A 351 -18.93 -0.04 -15.98
CA SER A 351 -19.57 0.76 -17.05
C SER A 351 -19.37 2.24 -16.79
#